data_d04ceeead8eee98266dc69ef422f2d71
#
_entry.id   d04ceeead8eee98266dc69ef422f2d71
#
_cell.length_a   1.000
_cell.length_b   1.000
_cell.length_c   1.000
_cell.angle_alpha   90.00
_cell.angle_beta   90.00
_cell.angle_gamma   90.00
#
_symmetry.space_group_name_H-M   'P 1'
#
loop_
_entity.id
_entity.type
_entity.pdbx_description
1 polymer ?
#
loop_
_entity_poly.entity_id
_entity_poly.type
_entity_poly.pdbx_seq_one_letter_code
_entity_poly.pdbx_strand_id
1 'polypeptide(L)'
;MDETFLAVPPAVLAAELARPAAWRRWWPDLDLAVDTDRGEKGVRWTVTGALVGSMEVWLEPVLDGTVVHYFLRADPPGPDGRPAPAASRRGTALAQGRQRAAKALALAWKARLEAGRAPGEPPPHAADHSRARRP
;
A
#
# COMPACT_ATOMS: atom_id res chain seq x y z
N MET A 1 2.38 10.83 -3.58
CA MET A 1 1.25 9.94 -3.97
C MET A 1 1.71 9.00 -5.07
N ASP A 2 1.30 7.74 -4.97
CA ASP A 2 1.55 6.75 -6.00
C ASP A 2 0.25 6.04 -6.37
N GLU A 3 0.11 5.68 -7.65
CA GLU A 3 -1.05 4.96 -8.16
C GLU A 3 -0.59 3.80 -9.03
N THR A 4 -1.15 2.62 -8.78
CA THR A 4 -0.81 1.42 -9.55
C THR A 4 -2.08 0.57 -9.74
N PHE A 5 -2.36 0.19 -10.98
CA PHE A 5 -3.43 -0.74 -11.28
C PHE A 5 -2.97 -2.18 -11.09
N LEU A 6 -3.77 -2.96 -10.36
CA LEU A 6 -3.59 -4.39 -10.21
C LEU A 6 -4.86 -5.11 -10.69
N ALA A 7 -4.70 -6.12 -11.52
CA ALA A 7 -5.81 -6.93 -12.02
C ALA A 7 -6.22 -7.98 -10.98
N VAL A 8 -6.58 -7.53 -9.78
CA VAL A 8 -7.10 -8.35 -8.68
C VAL A 8 -8.22 -7.60 -7.97
N PRO A 9 -9.19 -8.32 -7.37
CA PRO A 9 -10.28 -7.66 -6.63
C PRO A 9 -9.76 -6.91 -5.41
N PRO A 10 -10.42 -5.81 -4.98
CA PRO A 10 -10.02 -5.07 -3.78
C PRO A 10 -9.94 -5.93 -2.51
N ALA A 11 -10.81 -6.93 -2.37
CA ALA A 11 -10.81 -7.82 -1.20
C ALA A 11 -9.49 -8.57 -1.04
N VAL A 12 -8.84 -8.95 -2.12
CA VAL A 12 -7.53 -9.63 -2.09
C VAL A 12 -6.46 -8.71 -1.52
N LEU A 13 -6.45 -7.45 -1.96
CA LEU A 13 -5.49 -6.46 -1.48
C LEU A 13 -5.79 -6.04 -0.04
N ALA A 14 -7.07 -5.89 0.32
CA ALA A 14 -7.49 -5.58 1.68
C ALA A 14 -7.02 -6.67 2.66
N ALA A 15 -7.11 -7.94 2.29
CA ALA A 15 -6.62 -9.05 3.10
C ALA A 15 -5.10 -8.99 3.33
N GLU A 16 -4.33 -8.61 2.32
CA GLU A 16 -2.89 -8.38 2.44
C GLU A 16 -2.58 -7.23 3.40
N LEU A 17 -3.31 -6.12 3.27
CA LEU A 17 -3.13 -4.93 4.10
C LEU A 17 -3.54 -5.12 5.56
N ALA A 18 -4.36 -6.11 5.86
CA ALA A 18 -4.81 -6.41 7.21
C ALA A 18 -3.79 -7.16 8.05
N ARG A 19 -2.64 -7.55 7.48
CA ARG A 19 -1.65 -8.42 8.12
C ARG A 19 -0.47 -7.62 8.70
N PRO A 20 -0.39 -7.42 10.04
CA PRO A 20 0.73 -6.67 10.65
C PRO A 20 2.11 -7.24 10.33
N ALA A 21 2.23 -8.56 10.19
CA ALA A 21 3.50 -9.19 9.82
C ALA A 21 3.99 -8.76 8.43
N ALA A 22 3.06 -8.47 7.51
CA ALA A 22 3.39 -7.94 6.19
C ALA A 22 3.92 -6.51 6.28
N TRP A 23 3.32 -5.68 7.15
CA TRP A 23 3.78 -4.29 7.34
C TRP A 23 5.24 -4.23 7.79
N ARG A 24 5.67 -5.13 8.68
CA ARG A 24 7.06 -5.21 9.17
C ARG A 24 8.03 -5.57 8.06
N ARG A 25 7.60 -6.34 7.07
CA ARG A 25 8.42 -6.67 5.90
C ARG A 25 8.51 -5.52 4.92
N TRP A 26 7.38 -4.82 4.70
CA TRP A 26 7.31 -3.74 3.71
C TRP A 26 7.92 -2.43 4.23
N TRP A 27 7.72 -2.15 5.50
CA TRP A 27 8.19 -0.92 6.17
C TRP A 27 8.87 -1.26 7.49
N PRO A 28 10.10 -1.86 7.44
CA PRO A 28 10.76 -2.36 8.65
C PRO A 28 11.18 -1.28 9.62
N ASP A 29 11.31 -0.04 9.16
CA ASP A 29 11.72 1.12 9.97
C ASP A 29 10.54 1.97 10.46
N LEU A 30 9.30 1.56 10.17
CA LEU A 30 8.10 2.26 10.60
C LEU A 30 7.30 1.42 11.58
N ASP A 31 6.76 2.08 12.60
CA ASP A 31 5.78 1.51 13.51
C ASP A 31 4.39 2.00 13.08
N LEU A 32 3.51 1.08 12.73
CA LEU A 32 2.19 1.38 12.19
C LEU A 32 1.10 0.99 13.18
N ALA A 33 0.20 1.92 13.45
CA ALA A 33 -1.02 1.67 14.20
C ALA A 33 -2.22 2.02 13.32
N VAL A 34 -3.21 1.13 13.22
CA VAL A 34 -4.41 1.41 12.43
C VAL A 34 -5.17 2.58 13.03
N ASP A 35 -5.31 3.63 12.24
CA ASP A 35 -6.14 4.79 12.57
C ASP A 35 -7.57 4.58 12.09
N THR A 36 -7.72 4.17 10.82
CA THR A 36 -9.02 3.92 10.21
C THR A 36 -8.94 2.69 9.32
N ASP A 37 -9.70 1.65 9.65
CA ASP A 37 -9.88 0.48 8.81
C ASP A 37 -11.12 0.71 7.93
N ARG A 38 -10.93 0.74 6.61
CA ARG A 38 -12.01 0.94 5.65
C ARG A 38 -12.38 -0.35 4.91
N GLY A 39 -11.96 -1.50 5.41
CA GLY A 39 -12.23 -2.80 4.80
C GLY A 39 -11.69 -2.88 3.37
N GLU A 40 -12.54 -3.20 2.41
CA GLU A 40 -12.15 -3.31 1.00
C GLU A 40 -11.74 -1.99 0.35
N LYS A 41 -11.97 -0.86 1.01
CA LYS A 41 -11.53 0.46 0.52
C LYS A 41 -10.14 0.83 0.97
N GLY A 42 -9.52 0.04 1.84
CA GLY A 42 -8.15 0.27 2.28
C GLY A 42 -8.01 0.55 3.76
N VAL A 43 -6.90 1.16 4.13
CA VAL A 43 -6.55 1.40 5.52
C VAL A 43 -5.69 2.65 5.66
N ARG A 44 -5.88 3.35 6.78
CA ARG A 44 -5.05 4.47 7.18
C ARG A 44 -4.34 4.13 8.49
N TRP A 45 -3.05 4.42 8.54
CA TRP A 45 -2.21 4.21 9.73
C TRP A 45 -1.68 5.51 10.28
N THR A 46 -1.52 5.55 11.60
CA THR A 46 -0.61 6.47 12.26
C THR A 46 0.79 5.88 12.17
N VAL A 47 1.76 6.70 11.82
CA VAL A 47 3.15 6.30 11.58
C VAL A 47 4.04 6.90 12.65
N THR A 48 4.90 6.07 13.25
CA THR A 48 5.98 6.47 14.14
C THR A 48 7.25 5.69 13.77
N GLY A 49 8.35 5.99 14.43
CA GLY A 49 9.65 5.39 14.13
C GLY A 49 10.51 6.33 13.30
N ALA A 50 11.02 5.86 12.16
CA ALA A 50 11.88 6.67 11.28
C ALA A 50 11.15 7.88 10.69
N LEU A 51 9.82 7.82 10.64
CA LEU A 51 8.94 8.92 10.22
C LEU A 51 7.80 9.06 11.21
N VAL A 52 7.26 10.27 11.33
CA VAL A 52 6.09 10.56 12.18
C VAL A 52 5.03 11.26 11.34
N GLY A 53 3.81 10.73 11.36
CA GLY A 53 2.70 11.27 10.60
C GLY A 53 1.64 10.23 10.28
N SER A 54 1.19 10.18 9.04
CA SER A 54 0.17 9.25 8.57
C SER A 54 0.53 8.62 7.22
N MET A 55 -0.01 7.43 7.00
CA MET A 55 0.11 6.70 5.75
C MET A 55 -1.24 6.09 5.42
N GLU A 56 -1.63 6.12 4.17
CA GLU A 56 -2.90 5.57 3.72
C GLU A 56 -2.73 4.79 2.44
N VAL A 57 -3.39 3.66 2.35
CA VAL A 57 -3.62 2.94 1.11
C VAL A 57 -5.12 2.96 0.84
N TRP A 58 -5.52 3.52 -0.28
CA TRP A 58 -6.90 3.52 -0.74
C TRP A 58 -7.02 2.59 -1.95
N LEU A 59 -8.02 1.72 -1.91
CA LEU A 59 -8.30 0.72 -2.93
C LEU A 59 -9.53 1.16 -3.71
N GLU A 60 -9.33 1.52 -4.98
CA GLU A 60 -10.42 1.96 -5.87
C GLU A 60 -10.74 0.85 -6.87
N PRO A 61 -11.96 0.27 -6.83
CA PRO A 61 -12.38 -0.68 -7.85
C PRO A 61 -12.45 0.01 -9.21
N VAL A 62 -11.75 -0.53 -10.20
CA VAL A 62 -11.75 -0.01 -11.57
C VAL A 62 -11.78 -1.19 -12.53
N LEU A 63 -12.81 -1.27 -13.36
CA LEU A 63 -12.99 -2.36 -14.31
C LEU A 63 -12.93 -3.73 -13.59
N ASP A 64 -12.04 -4.61 -14.01
CA ASP A 64 -11.86 -5.94 -13.45
C ASP A 64 -10.75 -6.02 -12.39
N GLY A 65 -10.33 -4.88 -11.87
CA GLY A 65 -9.22 -4.83 -10.92
C GLY A 65 -9.35 -3.68 -9.94
N THR A 66 -8.21 -3.23 -9.46
CA THR A 66 -8.11 -2.22 -8.42
C THR A 66 -7.00 -1.23 -8.74
N VAL A 67 -7.26 0.06 -8.60
CA VAL A 67 -6.20 1.07 -8.53
C VAL A 67 -5.82 1.22 -7.07
N VAL A 68 -4.57 0.98 -6.76
CA VAL A 68 -4.00 1.17 -5.43
C VAL A 68 -3.44 2.58 -5.35
N HIS A 69 -4.00 3.40 -4.47
CA HIS A 69 -3.52 4.74 -4.18
C HIS A 69 -2.73 4.70 -2.88
N TYR A 70 -1.51 5.21 -2.90
CA TYR A 70 -0.64 5.26 -1.74
C TYR A 70 -0.32 6.71 -1.39
N PHE A 71 -0.54 7.06 -0.12
CA PHE A 71 -0.28 8.39 0.42
C PHE A 71 0.59 8.28 1.66
N LEU A 72 1.67 9.04 1.70
CA LEU A 72 2.50 9.17 2.88
C LEU A 72 2.63 10.65 3.23
N ARG A 73 2.18 11.01 4.43
CA ARG A 73 2.29 12.35 5.00
C ARG A 73 3.01 12.24 6.33
N ALA A 74 4.31 12.08 6.26
CA ALA A 74 5.14 11.89 7.44
C ALA A 74 6.52 12.50 7.18
N ASP A 75 7.12 12.99 8.25
CA ASP A 75 8.45 13.57 8.25
C ASP A 75 9.30 12.91 9.33
N PRO A 76 10.65 12.98 9.22
CA PRO A 76 11.50 12.52 10.29
C PRO A 76 11.17 13.21 11.61
N PRO A 77 11.30 12.52 12.78
CA PRO A 77 11.03 13.15 14.06
C PRO A 77 12.10 14.21 14.38
N GLY A 78 11.65 15.36 14.88
CA GLY A 78 12.52 16.36 15.46
C GLY A 78 12.95 16.01 16.89
N PRO A 79 13.70 16.92 17.58
CA PRO A 79 14.15 16.69 18.97
C PRO A 79 13.02 16.45 19.96
N ASP A 80 11.83 16.96 19.68
CA ASP A 80 10.63 16.80 20.51
C ASP A 80 9.80 15.56 20.14
N GLY A 81 10.25 14.75 19.18
CA GLY A 81 9.53 13.59 18.66
C GLY A 81 8.40 13.92 17.70
N ARG A 82 8.16 15.20 17.41
CA ARG A 82 7.16 15.65 16.44
C ARG A 82 7.73 15.64 15.03
N PRO A 83 6.87 15.55 13.98
CA PRO A 83 7.36 15.63 12.60
C PRO A 83 8.11 16.95 12.39
N ALA A 84 9.30 16.86 11.81
CA ALA A 84 10.11 18.02 11.45
C ALA A 84 10.36 17.99 9.95
N PRO A 85 9.71 18.89 9.17
CA PRO A 85 9.91 18.93 7.72
C PRO A 85 11.39 19.18 7.39
N ALA A 86 11.97 18.29 6.59
CA ALA A 86 13.36 18.40 6.15
C ALA A 86 13.42 19.30 4.92
N ALA A 87 13.66 20.60 5.11
CA ALA A 87 13.83 21.57 4.03
C ALA A 87 15.25 21.50 3.43
N SER A 88 15.78 20.32 3.20
CA SER A 88 17.14 20.11 2.69
C SER A 88 17.15 19.13 1.54
N ARG A 89 18.28 19.11 0.80
CA ARG A 89 18.50 18.08 -0.25
C ARG A 89 18.37 16.67 0.30
N ARG A 90 18.79 16.45 1.55
CA ARG A 90 18.66 15.16 2.23
C ARG A 90 17.19 14.78 2.45
N GLY A 91 16.36 15.72 2.87
CA GLY A 91 14.92 15.50 3.03
C GLY A 91 14.23 15.18 1.73
N THR A 92 14.57 15.90 0.65
CA THR A 92 14.05 15.62 -0.69
C THR A 92 14.47 14.23 -1.18
N ALA A 93 15.73 13.85 -0.97
CA ALA A 93 16.23 12.53 -1.33
C ALA A 93 15.52 11.41 -0.56
N LEU A 94 15.25 11.61 0.73
CA LEU A 94 14.49 10.66 1.55
C LEU A 94 13.06 10.49 1.04
N ALA A 95 12.38 11.58 0.72
CA ALA A 95 11.02 11.56 0.18
C ALA A 95 10.97 10.82 -1.16
N GLN A 96 11.91 11.09 -2.06
CA GLN A 96 12.03 10.40 -3.34
C GLN A 96 12.32 8.91 -3.15
N GLY A 97 13.16 8.55 -2.18
CA GLY A 97 13.45 7.16 -1.83
C GLY A 97 12.19 6.42 -1.36
N ARG A 98 11.36 7.06 -0.54
CA ARG A 98 10.08 6.48 -0.09
C ARG A 98 9.10 6.29 -1.25
N GLN A 99 9.02 7.22 -2.18
CA GLN A 99 8.17 7.07 -3.37
C GLN A 99 8.63 5.92 -4.25
N ARG A 100 9.94 5.78 -4.48
CA ARG A 100 10.48 4.65 -5.24
C ARG A 100 10.21 3.32 -4.55
N ALA A 101 10.36 3.26 -3.23
CA ALA A 101 10.07 2.05 -2.45
C ALA A 101 8.58 1.67 -2.52
N ALA A 102 7.68 2.64 -2.45
CA ALA A 102 6.25 2.42 -2.59
C ALA A 102 5.89 1.87 -3.98
N LYS A 103 6.48 2.43 -5.03
CA LYS A 103 6.26 1.95 -6.40
C LYS A 103 6.81 0.53 -6.59
N ALA A 104 7.99 0.26 -6.05
CA ALA A 104 8.58 -1.08 -6.10
C ALA A 104 7.71 -2.12 -5.39
N LEU A 105 7.13 -1.77 -4.23
CA LEU A 105 6.20 -2.62 -3.51
C LEU A 105 4.94 -2.91 -4.32
N ALA A 106 4.34 -1.87 -4.92
CA ALA A 106 3.14 -2.02 -5.74
C ALA A 106 3.39 -2.91 -6.95
N LEU A 107 4.55 -2.75 -7.62
CA LEU A 107 4.94 -3.58 -8.75
C LEU A 107 5.23 -5.02 -8.33
N ALA A 108 5.81 -5.24 -7.15
CA ALA A 108 6.03 -6.58 -6.60
C ALA A 108 4.70 -7.28 -6.29
N TRP A 109 3.73 -6.57 -5.74
CA TRP A 109 2.37 -7.06 -5.55
C TRP A 109 1.73 -7.45 -6.88
N LYS A 110 1.84 -6.57 -7.87
CA LYS A 110 1.31 -6.81 -9.21
C LYS A 110 1.90 -8.10 -9.80
N ALA A 111 3.21 -8.26 -9.76
CA ALA A 111 3.88 -9.44 -10.28
C ALA A 111 3.42 -10.72 -9.57
N ARG A 112 3.28 -10.69 -8.26
CA ARG A 112 2.88 -11.86 -7.45
C ARG A 112 1.40 -12.20 -7.61
N LEU A 113 0.52 -11.21 -7.55
CA LEU A 113 -0.93 -11.44 -7.52
C LEU A 113 -1.52 -11.63 -8.92
N GLU A 114 -0.86 -11.14 -9.95
CA GLU A 114 -1.22 -11.36 -11.36
C GLU A 114 -0.41 -12.48 -12.02
N ALA A 115 0.30 -13.28 -11.23
CA ALA A 115 1.12 -14.37 -11.77
C ALA A 115 0.28 -15.33 -12.62
N GLY A 116 0.77 -15.65 -13.82
CA GLY A 116 0.08 -16.48 -14.79
C GLY A 116 -0.91 -15.74 -15.69
N ARG A 117 -1.14 -14.44 -15.48
CA ARG A 117 -2.02 -13.63 -16.32
C ARG A 117 -1.26 -13.15 -17.55
N ALA A 118 -1.77 -13.45 -18.74
CA ALA A 118 -1.30 -12.87 -19.99
C ALA A 118 -2.03 -11.56 -20.29
N PRO A 119 -1.47 -10.67 -21.15
CA PRO A 119 -2.17 -9.45 -21.54
C PRO A 119 -3.56 -9.75 -22.12
N GLY A 120 -4.58 -9.06 -21.61
CA GLY A 120 -5.97 -9.23 -22.05
C GLY A 120 -6.73 -10.36 -21.37
N GLU A 121 -6.09 -11.18 -20.54
CA GLU A 121 -6.76 -12.22 -19.77
C GLU A 121 -7.45 -11.67 -18.51
N PRO A 122 -8.51 -12.35 -18.02
CA PRO A 122 -9.15 -11.99 -16.78
C PRO A 122 -8.18 -12.07 -15.59
N PRO A 123 -8.44 -11.33 -14.46
CA PRO A 123 -7.64 -11.46 -13.27
C PRO A 123 -7.61 -12.89 -12.74
N PRO A 124 -6.45 -13.38 -12.21
CA PRO A 124 -6.33 -14.76 -11.71
C PRO A 124 -7.34 -15.12 -10.63
N HIS A 125 -7.70 -14.18 -9.77
CA HIS A 125 -8.62 -14.39 -8.65
C HIS A 125 -10.10 -14.33 -9.04
N ALA A 126 -10.45 -13.90 -10.24
CA ALA A 126 -11.83 -13.85 -10.72
C ALA A 126 -12.45 -15.25 -10.82
N ALA A 127 -11.68 -16.25 -11.27
CA ALA A 127 -12.13 -17.64 -11.39
C ALA A 127 -12.42 -18.26 -10.01
N ASP A 128 -11.58 -18.00 -9.01
CA ASP A 128 -11.76 -18.50 -7.65
C ASP A 128 -13.00 -17.88 -6.99
N HIS A 129 -13.23 -16.61 -7.23
CA HIS A 129 -14.41 -15.90 -6.72
C HIS A 129 -15.70 -16.47 -7.29
N SER A 130 -15.71 -16.83 -8.56
CA SER A 130 -16.85 -17.48 -9.21
C SER A 130 -17.12 -18.88 -8.64
N ARG A 131 -16.09 -19.64 -8.32
CA ARG A 131 -16.22 -20.98 -7.71
C ARG A 131 -16.77 -20.92 -6.31
N ALA A 132 -16.36 -19.94 -5.50
CA ALA A 132 -16.84 -19.76 -4.13
C ALA A 132 -18.33 -19.42 -4.05
N ARG A 133 -18.95 -18.93 -5.12
CA ARG A 133 -20.38 -18.57 -5.19
C ARG A 133 -21.28 -19.67 -5.74
N ARG A 134 -20.73 -20.76 -6.23
CA ARG A 134 -21.52 -21.90 -6.69
C ARG A 134 -21.89 -22.80 -5.52
N PRO A 135 -23.19 -23.17 -5.38
CA PRO A 135 -23.62 -24.10 -4.35
C PRO A 135 -23.02 -25.49 -4.55
#